data_c2def0964384caf1ee4a00123ce616eb
#
_entry.id   c2def0964384caf1ee4a00123ce616eb
#
_cell.length_a   1.000
_cell.length_b   1.000
_cell.length_c   1.000
_cell.angle_alpha   90.00
_cell.angle_beta   90.00
_cell.angle_gamma   90.00
#
_symmetry.space_group_name_H-M   'P 1'
#
loop_
_entity.id
_entity.type
_entity.pdbx_description
1 polymer ?
#
loop_
_entity_poly.entity_id
_entity_poly.type
_entity_poly.pdbx_seq_one_letter_code
_entity_poly.pdbx_strand_id
1 'polypeptide(L)'
;MRHLPYPLLGLFLALSSTGAALAGEQYYPLDKGSAPYAVAPNAQGAVWYGADGGHSLGRLDPTSGESVQVALGEGARPRAIVSDESGNAWVLDSGLNAILRVGGERLGSERFPLPAKAAPAGLESAVFDDDGRLWFTGSRGFHGRLDPARRLVEVWPSPQGKAANGICVTPDGEVWYAQDDALVHVDPLDGSAERLPAPEGTKALRGIGADSIGRLWASDSGGARLYRYDPSDASWQSWPLPDSQARPDSLRVDAMDRVW
;
A
#
# COMPACT_ATOMS: atom_id res chain seq x y z
N MET A 1 33.43 -77.03 14.61
CA MET A 1 32.77 -75.83 15.23
C MET A 1 33.00 -74.66 14.29
N ARG A 2 31.94 -74.25 13.61
CA ARG A 2 32.00 -73.17 12.56
C ARG A 2 31.43 -71.89 13.19
N HIS A 3 32.28 -70.84 13.24
CA HIS A 3 31.84 -69.49 13.62
C HIS A 3 31.21 -68.82 12.42
N LEU A 4 29.95 -68.39 12.55
CA LEU A 4 29.26 -67.49 11.65
C LEU A 4 29.56 -66.04 12.05
N PRO A 5 29.90 -65.15 11.11
CA PRO A 5 30.00 -63.71 11.40
C PRO A 5 28.62 -63.03 11.28
N TYR A 6 28.29 -62.18 12.25
CA TYR A 6 27.15 -61.27 12.19
C TYR A 6 27.40 -60.11 11.24
N PRO A 7 26.41 -59.70 10.44
CA PRO A 7 26.57 -58.50 9.65
C PRO A 7 26.30 -57.25 10.54
N LEU A 8 27.26 -56.35 10.50
CA LEU A 8 27.10 -54.99 11.02
C LEU A 8 26.05 -54.26 10.17
N LEU A 9 24.93 -53.91 10.80
CA LEU A 9 23.91 -53.03 10.22
C LEU A 9 24.35 -51.59 10.42
N GLY A 10 24.91 -50.98 9.37
CA GLY A 10 25.28 -49.58 9.35
C GLY A 10 24.02 -48.71 9.25
N LEU A 11 23.71 -47.99 10.36
CA LEU A 11 22.65 -46.99 10.41
C LEU A 11 23.15 -45.73 9.66
N PHE A 12 22.72 -45.55 8.41
CA PHE A 12 22.93 -44.28 7.68
C PHE A 12 21.89 -43.25 8.22
N LEU A 13 22.32 -42.35 9.12
CA LEU A 13 21.58 -41.15 9.43
C LEU A 13 21.71 -40.22 8.21
N ALA A 14 20.65 -40.15 7.39
CA ALA A 14 20.53 -39.10 6.40
C ALA A 14 20.17 -37.79 7.14
N LEU A 15 21.14 -36.94 7.39
CA LEU A 15 20.93 -35.54 7.76
C LEU A 15 20.33 -34.84 6.56
N SER A 16 19.02 -34.74 6.50
CA SER A 16 18.34 -33.79 5.62
C SER A 16 18.61 -32.39 6.17
N SER A 17 19.65 -31.74 5.64
CA SER A 17 19.81 -30.30 5.77
C SER A 17 18.65 -29.64 5.03
N THR A 18 17.61 -29.24 5.76
CA THR A 18 16.67 -28.22 5.27
C THR A 18 17.46 -26.92 5.16
N GLY A 19 18.17 -26.75 4.06
CA GLY A 19 18.70 -25.47 3.67
C GLY A 19 17.51 -24.54 3.54
N ALA A 20 17.39 -23.55 4.44
CA ALA A 20 16.57 -22.40 4.18
C ALA A 20 17.07 -21.84 2.82
N ALA A 21 16.27 -21.98 1.78
CA ALA A 21 16.52 -21.30 0.54
C ALA A 21 16.53 -19.81 0.90
N LEU A 22 17.69 -19.19 0.90
CA LEU A 22 17.79 -17.74 0.85
C LEU A 22 17.05 -17.38 -0.43
N ALA A 23 15.91 -16.73 -0.28
CA ALA A 23 15.17 -16.19 -1.41
C ALA A 23 16.13 -15.24 -2.14
N GLY A 24 16.66 -15.68 -3.27
CA GLY A 24 17.52 -14.86 -4.11
C GLY A 24 16.69 -13.68 -4.64
N GLU A 25 17.32 -12.53 -4.77
CA GLU A 25 16.71 -11.40 -5.46
C GLU A 25 16.43 -11.80 -6.90
N GLN A 26 15.21 -11.52 -7.38
CA GLN A 26 14.81 -11.75 -8.75
C GLN A 26 14.43 -10.42 -9.39
N TYR A 27 15.04 -10.13 -10.54
CA TYR A 27 14.82 -8.92 -11.30
C TYR A 27 14.00 -9.21 -12.56
N TYR A 28 12.99 -8.39 -12.78
CA TYR A 28 12.12 -8.46 -13.95
C TYR A 28 12.34 -7.21 -14.82
N PRO A 29 12.94 -7.33 -16.01
CA PRO A 29 13.11 -6.19 -16.90
C PRO A 29 11.74 -5.74 -17.43
N LEU A 30 11.50 -4.44 -17.35
CA LEU A 30 10.33 -3.79 -17.94
C LEU A 30 10.72 -3.08 -19.23
N ASP A 31 9.74 -2.74 -20.06
CA ASP A 31 9.96 -2.01 -21.28
C ASP A 31 10.70 -0.68 -21.02
N LYS A 32 11.60 -0.32 -21.94
CA LYS A 32 12.35 0.92 -21.81
C LYS A 32 11.43 2.14 -21.77
N GLY A 33 11.57 2.95 -20.74
CA GLY A 33 10.76 4.15 -20.53
C GLY A 33 9.49 3.92 -19.71
N SER A 34 9.25 2.71 -19.18
CA SER A 34 8.08 2.43 -18.32
C SER A 34 8.02 3.30 -17.07
N ALA A 35 9.16 3.66 -16.48
CA ALA A 35 9.25 4.45 -15.24
C ALA A 35 8.25 3.97 -14.17
N PRO A 36 8.41 2.75 -13.63
CA PRO A 36 7.47 2.19 -12.66
C PRO A 36 7.46 3.05 -11.39
N TYR A 37 6.27 3.39 -10.90
CA TYR A 37 6.11 4.26 -9.73
C TYR A 37 5.48 3.53 -8.53
N ALA A 38 4.45 2.72 -8.76
CA ALA A 38 3.71 2.02 -7.73
C ALA A 38 3.55 0.55 -8.09
N VAL A 39 3.50 -0.32 -7.10
CA VAL A 39 3.27 -1.75 -7.25
C VAL A 39 2.20 -2.24 -6.29
N ALA A 40 1.41 -3.23 -6.72
CA ALA A 40 0.44 -3.92 -5.89
C ALA A 40 0.41 -5.41 -6.25
N PRO A 41 0.90 -6.30 -5.38
CA PRO A 41 0.68 -7.73 -5.55
C PRO A 41 -0.81 -8.04 -5.42
N ASN A 42 -1.30 -9.02 -6.16
CA ASN A 42 -2.66 -9.50 -6.04
C ASN A 42 -2.73 -10.91 -5.45
N ALA A 43 -3.90 -11.31 -5.01
CA ALA A 43 -4.12 -12.62 -4.38
C ALA A 43 -3.86 -13.82 -5.33
N GLN A 44 -3.83 -13.60 -6.65
CA GLN A 44 -3.54 -14.62 -7.66
C GLN A 44 -2.04 -14.73 -7.99
N GLY A 45 -1.17 -14.02 -7.26
CA GLY A 45 0.28 -14.07 -7.42
C GLY A 45 0.83 -13.16 -8.52
N ALA A 46 0.00 -12.43 -9.25
CA ALA A 46 0.49 -11.42 -10.19
C ALA A 46 0.80 -10.10 -9.49
N VAL A 47 1.59 -9.25 -10.12
CA VAL A 47 1.96 -7.92 -9.61
C VAL A 47 1.51 -6.85 -10.60
N TRP A 48 0.64 -5.97 -10.13
CA TRP A 48 0.29 -4.76 -10.86
C TRP A 48 1.35 -3.69 -10.64
N TYR A 49 1.68 -2.91 -11.67
CA TYR A 49 2.60 -1.78 -11.55
C TYR A 49 2.17 -0.61 -12.42
N GLY A 50 2.28 0.59 -11.89
CA GLY A 50 2.01 1.84 -12.61
C GLY A 50 3.22 2.22 -13.45
N ALA A 51 3.00 2.59 -14.71
CA ALA A 51 4.02 3.05 -15.63
C ALA A 51 3.74 4.51 -16.05
N ASP A 52 4.35 5.46 -15.34
CA ASP A 52 4.11 6.91 -15.54
C ASP A 52 4.56 7.37 -16.96
N GLY A 53 5.64 6.79 -17.46
CA GLY A 53 6.15 7.12 -18.81
C GLY A 53 5.27 6.67 -19.98
N GLY A 54 4.32 5.74 -19.74
CA GLY A 54 3.51 5.15 -20.80
C GLY A 54 2.00 5.35 -20.67
N HIS A 55 1.54 6.12 -19.69
CA HIS A 55 0.09 6.27 -19.38
C HIS A 55 -0.61 4.91 -19.28
N SER A 56 0.06 3.93 -18.68
CA SER A 56 -0.35 2.55 -18.68
C SER A 56 -0.24 1.89 -17.31
N LEU A 57 -0.95 0.79 -17.17
CA LEU A 57 -0.84 -0.15 -16.05
C LEU A 57 -0.24 -1.45 -16.58
N GLY A 58 0.79 -1.95 -15.95
CA GLY A 58 1.37 -3.25 -16.25
C GLY A 58 0.88 -4.32 -15.29
N ARG A 59 0.77 -5.56 -15.78
CA ARG A 59 0.54 -6.75 -14.98
C ARG A 59 1.66 -7.74 -15.25
N LEU A 60 2.47 -8.01 -14.25
CA LEU A 60 3.58 -8.97 -14.29
C LEU A 60 3.13 -10.30 -13.69
N ASP A 61 3.43 -11.39 -14.36
CA ASP A 61 3.42 -12.73 -13.77
C ASP A 61 4.84 -13.07 -13.30
N PRO A 62 5.10 -13.13 -11.98
CA PRO A 62 6.45 -13.43 -11.47
C PRO A 62 6.93 -14.84 -11.77
N THR A 63 6.00 -15.77 -12.10
CA THR A 63 6.36 -17.18 -12.39
C THR A 63 6.93 -17.32 -13.81
N SER A 64 6.29 -16.67 -14.79
CA SER A 64 6.74 -16.70 -16.19
C SER A 64 7.72 -15.55 -16.53
N GLY A 65 7.67 -14.45 -15.78
CA GLY A 65 8.35 -13.19 -16.09
C GLY A 65 7.65 -12.37 -17.18
N GLU A 66 6.51 -12.82 -17.67
CA GLU A 66 5.74 -12.10 -18.70
C GLU A 66 5.00 -10.91 -18.11
N SER A 67 4.94 -9.82 -18.88
CA SER A 67 4.15 -8.66 -18.51
C SER A 67 3.20 -8.23 -19.64
N VAL A 68 2.02 -7.76 -19.25
CA VAL A 68 1.01 -7.22 -20.17
C VAL A 68 0.76 -5.77 -19.80
N GLN A 69 0.68 -4.89 -20.81
CA GLN A 69 0.38 -3.47 -20.62
C GLN A 69 -1.08 -3.18 -20.94
N VAL A 70 -1.71 -2.37 -20.10
CA VAL A 70 -3.08 -1.87 -20.27
C VAL A 70 -3.02 -0.35 -20.38
N ALA A 71 -3.43 0.19 -21.52
CA ALA A 71 -3.50 1.64 -21.70
C ALA A 71 -4.62 2.23 -20.81
N LEU A 72 -4.29 3.24 -20.02
CA LEU A 72 -5.25 3.94 -19.15
C LEU A 72 -5.86 5.18 -19.84
N GLY A 73 -5.31 5.59 -20.97
CA GLY A 73 -5.76 6.72 -21.77
C GLY A 73 -4.79 7.90 -21.73
N GLU A 74 -5.02 8.83 -22.68
CA GLU A 74 -4.21 10.04 -22.79
C GLU A 74 -4.31 10.89 -21.51
N GLY A 75 -3.16 11.36 -21.02
CA GLY A 75 -3.07 12.17 -19.80
C GLY A 75 -3.13 11.39 -18.51
N ALA A 76 -3.26 10.06 -18.55
CA ALA A 76 -3.22 9.23 -17.34
C ALA A 76 -1.89 9.38 -16.59
N ARG A 77 -1.97 9.46 -15.26
CA ARG A 77 -0.83 9.51 -14.35
C ARG A 77 -1.15 8.66 -13.12
N PRO A 78 -0.94 7.33 -13.21
CA PRO A 78 -1.19 6.42 -12.09
C PRO A 78 -0.24 6.72 -10.94
N ARG A 79 -0.78 7.01 -9.75
CA ARG A 79 -0.01 7.38 -8.55
C ARG A 79 0.02 6.29 -7.49
N ALA A 80 -1.11 5.65 -7.26
CA ALA A 80 -1.22 4.54 -6.33
C ALA A 80 -2.03 3.41 -6.96
N ILE A 81 -1.74 2.19 -6.54
CA ILE A 81 -2.43 0.98 -6.97
C ILE A 81 -2.71 0.15 -5.74
N VAL A 82 -3.93 -0.36 -5.64
CA VAL A 82 -4.29 -1.40 -4.69
C VAL A 82 -5.02 -2.52 -5.43
N SER A 83 -4.97 -3.73 -4.91
CA SER A 83 -5.67 -4.88 -5.50
C SER A 83 -6.87 -5.23 -4.65
N ASP A 84 -8.00 -5.58 -5.29
CA ASP A 84 -9.11 -6.21 -4.59
C ASP A 84 -8.92 -7.73 -4.48
N GLU A 85 -9.78 -8.41 -3.71
CA GLU A 85 -9.75 -9.86 -3.51
C GLU A 85 -9.93 -10.66 -4.81
N SER A 86 -10.61 -10.08 -5.80
CA SER A 86 -10.77 -10.66 -7.14
C SER A 86 -9.54 -10.48 -8.03
N GLY A 87 -8.50 -9.79 -7.53
CA GLY A 87 -7.24 -9.55 -8.24
C GLY A 87 -7.28 -8.39 -9.24
N ASN A 88 -8.37 -7.60 -9.27
CA ASN A 88 -8.39 -6.39 -10.08
C ASN A 88 -7.49 -5.32 -9.48
N ALA A 89 -6.88 -4.49 -10.33
CA ALA A 89 -6.20 -3.29 -9.92
C ALA A 89 -7.18 -2.12 -9.78
N TRP A 90 -7.03 -1.37 -8.70
CA TRP A 90 -7.67 -0.07 -8.50
C TRP A 90 -6.61 1.00 -8.50
N VAL A 91 -6.65 1.83 -9.52
CA VAL A 91 -5.60 2.80 -9.84
C VAL A 91 -6.10 4.20 -9.49
N LEU A 92 -5.41 4.86 -8.60
CA LEU A 92 -5.60 6.29 -8.34
C LEU A 92 -4.86 7.07 -9.41
N ASP A 93 -5.60 7.67 -10.33
CA ASP A 93 -5.01 8.43 -11.43
C ASP A 93 -5.17 9.94 -11.24
N SER A 94 -4.04 10.60 -10.97
CA SER A 94 -4.02 12.05 -10.71
C SER A 94 -4.14 12.89 -11.99
N GLY A 95 -3.77 12.34 -13.14
CA GLY A 95 -3.88 13.02 -14.43
C GLY A 95 -5.32 13.06 -14.91
N LEU A 96 -6.04 11.95 -14.79
CA LEU A 96 -7.45 11.83 -15.15
C LEU A 96 -8.40 12.33 -14.04
N ASN A 97 -7.87 12.62 -12.85
CA ASN A 97 -8.64 12.94 -11.65
C ASN A 97 -9.76 11.92 -11.39
N ALA A 98 -9.39 10.64 -11.42
CA ALA A 98 -10.31 9.52 -11.36
C ALA A 98 -9.68 8.31 -10.68
N ILE A 99 -10.52 7.41 -10.21
CA ILE A 99 -10.14 6.06 -9.83
C ILE A 99 -10.50 5.13 -10.99
N LEU A 100 -9.59 4.24 -11.37
CA LEU A 100 -9.80 3.27 -12.43
C LEU A 100 -9.78 1.87 -11.84
N ARG A 101 -10.75 1.03 -12.20
CA ARG A 101 -10.70 -0.41 -11.94
C ARG A 101 -10.27 -1.11 -13.22
N VAL A 102 -9.22 -1.91 -13.14
CA VAL A 102 -8.72 -2.70 -14.28
C VAL A 102 -8.70 -4.17 -13.90
N GLY A 103 -9.35 -5.01 -14.68
CA GLY A 103 -9.40 -6.44 -14.37
C GLY A 103 -10.25 -7.26 -15.33
N GLY A 104 -10.54 -8.50 -14.90
CA GLY A 104 -11.21 -9.50 -15.71
C GLY A 104 -10.32 -10.13 -16.78
N GLU A 105 -10.84 -11.12 -17.50
CA GLU A 105 -10.08 -11.87 -18.52
C GLU A 105 -9.54 -11.01 -19.66
N ARG A 106 -10.27 -9.93 -20.01
CA ARG A 106 -9.90 -9.01 -21.10
C ARG A 106 -9.16 -7.76 -20.62
N LEU A 107 -8.84 -7.68 -19.33
CA LEU A 107 -8.22 -6.50 -18.72
C LEU A 107 -8.97 -5.19 -19.03
N GLY A 108 -10.31 -5.27 -18.98
CA GLY A 108 -11.16 -4.09 -19.20
C GLY A 108 -10.95 -3.03 -18.11
N SER A 109 -11.12 -1.76 -18.47
CA SER A 109 -11.04 -0.65 -17.53
C SER A 109 -12.41 -0.02 -17.29
N GLU A 110 -12.69 0.29 -16.04
CA GLU A 110 -13.87 1.04 -15.60
C GLU A 110 -13.40 2.31 -14.88
N ARG A 111 -14.06 3.44 -15.13
CA ARG A 111 -13.65 4.75 -14.60
C ARG A 111 -14.68 5.30 -13.62
N PHE A 112 -14.18 5.81 -12.50
CA PHE A 112 -14.92 6.52 -11.45
C PHE A 112 -14.34 7.93 -11.30
N PRO A 113 -14.89 8.93 -12.02
CA PRO A 113 -14.39 10.30 -11.95
C PRO A 113 -14.67 10.91 -10.57
N LEU A 114 -13.73 11.68 -10.04
CA LEU A 114 -13.97 12.44 -8.83
C LEU A 114 -14.93 13.60 -9.12
N PRO A 115 -15.74 14.03 -8.12
CA PRO A 115 -16.56 15.23 -8.22
C PRO A 115 -15.73 16.47 -8.57
N ALA A 116 -16.28 17.36 -9.38
CA ALA A 116 -15.57 18.56 -9.85
C ALA A 116 -15.03 19.46 -8.72
N LYS A 117 -15.71 19.46 -7.55
CA LYS A 117 -15.24 20.21 -6.37
C LYS A 117 -13.88 19.76 -5.83
N ALA A 118 -13.44 18.52 -6.18
CA ALA A 118 -12.16 17.96 -5.79
C ALA A 118 -11.15 17.93 -6.95
N ALA A 119 -11.35 18.70 -8.01
CA ALA A 119 -10.45 18.72 -9.16
C ALA A 119 -9.49 19.93 -9.12
N PRO A 120 -8.16 19.69 -9.25
CA PRO A 120 -7.46 18.42 -9.21
C PRO A 120 -7.23 17.96 -7.75
N ALA A 121 -7.64 16.74 -7.38
CA ALA A 121 -7.48 16.21 -6.03
C ALA A 121 -6.01 15.89 -5.67
N GLY A 122 -5.19 15.59 -6.67
CA GLY A 122 -3.83 15.10 -6.46
C GLY A 122 -3.83 13.78 -5.72
N LEU A 123 -4.56 12.79 -6.25
CA LEU A 123 -4.72 11.47 -5.65
C LEU A 123 -3.36 10.87 -5.24
N GLU A 124 -3.27 10.31 -4.01
CA GLU A 124 -1.99 9.96 -3.39
C GLU A 124 -1.94 8.51 -2.89
N SER A 125 -2.90 8.09 -2.08
CA SER A 125 -2.91 6.76 -1.45
C SER A 125 -4.31 6.22 -1.32
N ALA A 126 -4.46 4.88 -1.24
CA ALA A 126 -5.75 4.23 -1.03
C ALA A 126 -5.64 2.93 -0.24
N VAL A 127 -6.75 2.54 0.37
CA VAL A 127 -6.92 1.29 1.10
C VAL A 127 -8.39 0.85 1.04
N PHE A 128 -8.64 -0.45 0.97
CA PHE A 128 -9.99 -0.99 1.15
C PHE A 128 -10.31 -1.13 2.63
N ASP A 129 -11.58 -0.87 2.99
CA ASP A 129 -12.15 -1.32 4.25
C ASP A 129 -12.81 -2.70 4.10
N ASP A 130 -13.23 -3.29 5.21
CA ASP A 130 -13.84 -4.62 5.25
C ASP A 130 -15.22 -4.69 4.56
N ASP A 131 -15.86 -3.54 4.32
CA ASP A 131 -17.10 -3.44 3.52
C ASP A 131 -16.82 -3.35 2.01
N GLY A 132 -15.56 -3.39 1.59
CA GLY A 132 -15.14 -3.29 0.19
C GLY A 132 -15.23 -1.87 -0.39
N ARG A 133 -15.31 -0.84 0.46
CA ARG A 133 -15.22 0.55 0.03
C ARG A 133 -13.75 0.96 -0.06
N LEU A 134 -13.40 1.73 -1.08
CA LEU A 134 -12.05 2.22 -1.28
C LEU A 134 -11.91 3.64 -0.72
N TRP A 135 -11.20 3.75 0.38
CA TRP A 135 -10.81 5.04 0.96
C TRP A 135 -9.57 5.57 0.27
N PHE A 136 -9.50 6.88 0.06
CA PHE A 136 -8.38 7.50 -0.64
C PHE A 136 -8.05 8.88 -0.10
N THR A 137 -6.81 9.30 -0.34
CA THR A 137 -6.27 10.60 0.02
C THR A 137 -5.84 11.38 -1.22
N GLY A 138 -5.69 12.69 -1.04
CA GLY A 138 -5.19 13.59 -2.07
C GLY A 138 -4.35 14.72 -1.50
N SER A 139 -3.21 14.98 -2.14
CA SER A 139 -2.24 16.00 -1.72
C SER A 139 -2.75 17.44 -1.85
N ARG A 140 -3.94 17.63 -2.45
CA ARG A 140 -4.58 18.93 -2.57
C ARG A 140 -5.60 19.23 -1.46
N GLY A 141 -5.51 18.50 -0.33
CA GLY A 141 -6.33 18.76 0.85
C GLY A 141 -7.71 18.12 0.79
N PHE A 142 -7.77 16.90 0.27
CA PHE A 142 -8.99 16.07 0.24
C PHE A 142 -8.71 14.67 0.74
N HIS A 143 -9.73 14.05 1.28
CA HIS A 143 -9.85 12.60 1.41
C HIS A 143 -11.22 12.20 0.88
N GLY A 144 -11.42 10.91 0.63
CA GLY A 144 -12.68 10.46 0.07
C GLY A 144 -12.86 8.96 0.14
N ARG A 145 -14.03 8.53 -0.31
CA ARG A 145 -14.45 7.15 -0.35
C ARG A 145 -15.14 6.84 -1.67
N LEU A 146 -14.81 5.72 -2.26
CA LEU A 146 -15.55 5.14 -3.38
C LEU A 146 -16.29 3.89 -2.88
N ASP A 147 -17.61 3.85 -3.04
CA ASP A 147 -18.41 2.64 -2.95
C ASP A 147 -18.53 2.03 -4.36
N PRO A 148 -17.82 0.93 -4.66
CA PRO A 148 -17.85 0.36 -6.00
C PRO A 148 -19.22 -0.22 -6.39
N ALA A 149 -19.96 -0.78 -5.42
CA ALA A 149 -21.26 -1.39 -5.66
C ALA A 149 -22.32 -0.35 -6.03
N ARG A 150 -22.26 0.82 -5.40
CA ARG A 150 -23.17 1.95 -5.68
C ARG A 150 -22.64 2.88 -6.75
N ARG A 151 -21.39 2.72 -7.19
CA ARG A 151 -20.66 3.64 -8.09
C ARG A 151 -20.63 5.08 -7.55
N LEU A 152 -20.54 5.22 -6.24
CA LEU A 152 -20.62 6.50 -5.54
C LEU A 152 -19.23 6.92 -5.06
N VAL A 153 -18.78 8.11 -5.51
CA VAL A 153 -17.55 8.75 -5.02
C VAL A 153 -17.95 9.94 -4.15
N GLU A 154 -17.54 9.88 -2.89
CA GLU A 154 -17.69 10.95 -1.92
C GLU A 154 -16.34 11.57 -1.61
N VAL A 155 -16.29 12.90 -1.43
CA VAL A 155 -15.06 13.62 -1.09
C VAL A 155 -15.32 14.68 -0.06
N TRP A 156 -14.39 14.81 0.88
CA TRP A 156 -14.44 15.79 1.97
C TRP A 156 -13.13 16.60 2.00
N PRO A 157 -13.19 17.85 2.44
CA PRO A 157 -12.00 18.62 2.67
C PRO A 157 -11.20 17.99 3.83
N SER A 158 -9.90 17.89 3.67
CA SER A 158 -8.98 17.50 4.73
C SER A 158 -8.92 18.62 5.78
N PRO A 159 -8.79 18.31 7.09
CA PRO A 159 -8.69 19.32 8.11
C PRO A 159 -7.61 20.36 7.79
N GLN A 160 -7.97 21.65 7.99
CA GLN A 160 -7.14 22.81 7.68
C GLN A 160 -6.73 22.93 6.18
N GLY A 161 -7.36 22.18 5.27
CA GLY A 161 -7.00 22.17 3.86
C GLY A 161 -5.59 21.60 3.57
N LYS A 162 -4.98 20.90 4.54
CA LYS A 162 -3.65 20.32 4.39
C LYS A 162 -3.67 19.04 3.53
N ALA A 163 -2.54 18.74 2.91
CA ALA A 163 -2.33 17.52 2.16
C ALA A 163 -2.68 16.29 3.01
N ALA A 164 -3.39 15.34 2.42
CA ALA A 164 -3.64 14.02 2.97
C ALA A 164 -2.70 13.02 2.24
N ASN A 165 -1.83 12.37 3.01
CA ASN A 165 -0.76 11.50 2.51
C ASN A 165 -1.18 10.01 2.58
N GLY A 166 -0.35 9.14 3.13
CA GLY A 166 -0.67 7.72 3.31
C GLY A 166 -1.95 7.50 4.13
N ILE A 167 -2.66 6.42 3.86
CA ILE A 167 -3.92 6.04 4.51
C ILE A 167 -3.89 4.57 4.91
N CYS A 168 -4.52 4.23 6.03
CA CYS A 168 -4.71 2.85 6.47
C CYS A 168 -6.08 2.67 7.12
N VAL A 169 -6.48 1.40 7.25
CA VAL A 169 -7.63 0.96 8.06
C VAL A 169 -7.08 0.08 9.17
N THR A 170 -7.55 0.27 10.39
CA THR A 170 -7.19 -0.53 11.55
C THR A 170 -8.02 -1.83 11.59
N PRO A 171 -7.62 -2.85 12.38
CA PRO A 171 -8.37 -4.10 12.49
C PRO A 171 -9.81 -3.95 13.02
N ASP A 172 -10.12 -2.87 13.69
CA ASP A 172 -11.47 -2.52 14.17
C ASP A 172 -12.26 -1.63 13.19
N GLY A 173 -11.71 -1.40 11.96
CA GLY A 173 -12.38 -0.70 10.88
C GLY A 173 -12.23 0.82 10.87
N GLU A 174 -11.44 1.39 11.78
CA GLU A 174 -11.18 2.82 11.84
C GLU A 174 -10.25 3.28 10.72
N VAL A 175 -10.58 4.42 10.11
CA VAL A 175 -9.83 4.96 8.97
C VAL A 175 -8.91 6.09 9.44
N TRP A 176 -7.62 5.97 9.11
CA TRP A 176 -6.61 6.95 9.49
C TRP A 176 -5.75 7.34 8.31
N TYR A 177 -5.35 8.61 8.23
CA TYR A 177 -4.35 9.06 7.28
C TYR A 177 -3.33 10.02 7.90
N ALA A 178 -2.18 10.15 7.25
CA ALA A 178 -1.13 11.06 7.66
C ALA A 178 -1.31 12.45 7.02
N GLN A 179 -1.10 13.49 7.81
CA GLN A 179 -0.74 14.86 7.37
C GLN A 179 0.70 15.13 7.79
N ASP A 180 1.36 16.11 7.24
CA ASP A 180 2.77 16.38 7.55
C ASP A 180 3.07 16.46 9.06
N ASP A 181 2.17 17.01 9.86
CA ASP A 181 2.32 17.29 11.27
C ASP A 181 1.21 16.68 12.16
N ALA A 182 0.47 15.70 11.65
CA ALA A 182 -0.63 15.06 12.37
C ALA A 182 -0.98 13.69 11.81
N LEU A 183 -1.65 12.87 12.62
CA LEU A 183 -2.55 11.84 12.14
C LEU A 183 -3.96 12.41 12.07
N VAL A 184 -4.77 11.87 11.19
CA VAL A 184 -6.17 12.27 11.03
C VAL A 184 -7.04 11.02 11.10
N HIS A 185 -7.97 11.03 12.03
CA HIS A 185 -9.01 10.01 12.16
C HIS A 185 -10.21 10.43 11.31
N VAL A 186 -10.75 9.50 10.54
CA VAL A 186 -11.94 9.72 9.71
C VAL A 186 -13.07 8.84 10.21
N ASP A 187 -14.21 9.46 10.52
CA ASP A 187 -15.43 8.70 10.82
C ASP A 187 -15.92 7.98 9.54
N PRO A 188 -15.94 6.63 9.53
CA PRO A 188 -16.31 5.88 8.33
C PRO A 188 -17.82 6.00 7.97
N LEU A 189 -18.64 6.56 8.84
CA LEU A 189 -20.07 6.73 8.59
C LEU A 189 -20.35 7.95 7.72
N ASP A 190 -19.79 9.10 8.07
CA ASP A 190 -20.10 10.38 7.42
C ASP A 190 -18.91 11.07 6.75
N GLY A 191 -17.70 10.52 6.92
CA GLY A 191 -16.47 11.06 6.34
C GLY A 191 -15.95 12.31 7.06
N SER A 192 -16.50 12.69 8.20
CA SER A 192 -15.92 13.74 9.03
C SER A 192 -14.56 13.35 9.54
N ALA A 193 -13.66 14.32 9.76
CA ALA A 193 -12.27 14.02 10.07
C ALA A 193 -11.76 14.87 11.23
N GLU A 194 -11.13 14.22 12.19
CA GLU A 194 -10.51 14.85 13.35
C GLU A 194 -9.00 14.74 13.29
N ARG A 195 -8.33 15.84 13.60
CA ARG A 195 -6.88 15.96 13.53
C ARG A 195 -6.26 15.72 14.90
N LEU A 196 -5.34 14.75 14.96
CA LEU A 196 -4.49 14.46 16.12
C LEU A 196 -3.07 15.00 15.85
N PRO A 197 -2.64 16.07 16.50
CA PRO A 197 -1.29 16.61 16.32
C PRO A 197 -0.21 15.58 16.66
N ALA A 198 0.79 15.48 15.81
CA ALA A 198 1.97 14.67 16.08
C ALA A 198 2.89 15.34 17.12
N PRO A 199 3.82 14.60 17.76
CA PRO A 199 4.77 15.16 18.72
C PRO A 199 5.56 16.32 18.14
N GLU A 200 5.97 17.24 19.01
CA GLU A 200 6.84 18.37 18.65
C GLU A 200 8.12 17.88 17.96
N GLY A 201 8.53 18.56 16.91
CA GLY A 201 9.70 18.19 16.10
C GLY A 201 9.40 17.26 14.94
N THR A 202 8.16 16.74 14.79
CA THR A 202 7.70 16.06 13.59
C THR A 202 7.73 17.01 12.39
N LYS A 203 8.23 16.55 11.25
CA LYS A 203 8.43 17.41 10.07
C LYS A 203 7.50 17.09 8.90
N ALA A 204 7.38 15.81 8.52
CA ALA A 204 6.62 15.42 7.36
C ALA A 204 6.20 13.94 7.44
N LEU A 205 5.06 13.65 8.09
CA LEU A 205 4.50 12.30 8.08
C LEU A 205 4.00 11.96 6.67
N ARG A 206 4.40 10.80 6.14
CA ARG A 206 4.06 10.33 4.80
C ARG A 206 3.34 9.00 4.82
N GLY A 207 4.04 7.91 5.07
CA GLY A 207 3.45 6.59 5.17
C GLY A 207 2.76 6.37 6.50
N ILE A 208 1.68 5.59 6.50
CA ILE A 208 0.99 5.13 7.70
C ILE A 208 0.55 3.67 7.51
N GLY A 209 0.54 2.90 8.59
CA GLY A 209 0.00 1.55 8.63
C GLY A 209 -0.45 1.20 10.04
N ALA A 210 -1.39 0.27 10.16
CA ALA A 210 -1.84 -0.26 11.45
C ALA A 210 -1.24 -1.64 11.72
N ASP A 211 -0.93 -1.94 12.99
CA ASP A 211 -0.56 -3.29 13.41
C ASP A 211 -1.80 -4.10 13.86
N SER A 212 -1.59 -5.37 14.20
CA SER A 212 -2.67 -6.32 14.52
C SER A 212 -3.51 -5.95 15.74
N ILE A 213 -3.05 -5.02 16.57
CA ILE A 213 -3.79 -4.53 17.74
C ILE A 213 -4.24 -3.07 17.60
N GLY A 214 -4.17 -2.51 16.39
CA GLY A 214 -4.71 -1.19 16.08
C GLY A 214 -3.78 -0.01 16.37
N ARG A 215 -2.50 -0.23 16.70
CA ARG A 215 -1.55 0.88 16.83
C ARG A 215 -1.13 1.37 15.45
N LEU A 216 -0.97 2.67 15.34
CA LEU A 216 -0.62 3.33 14.08
C LEU A 216 0.88 3.59 13.99
N TRP A 217 1.48 3.14 12.90
CA TRP A 217 2.87 3.40 12.58
C TRP A 217 2.95 4.43 11.47
N ALA A 218 3.80 5.44 11.64
CA ALA A 218 3.96 6.51 10.65
C ALA A 218 5.43 6.81 10.37
N SER A 219 5.76 7.06 9.11
CA SER A 219 7.09 7.49 8.68
C SER A 219 7.17 9.01 8.60
N ASP A 220 8.23 9.60 9.18
CA ASP A 220 8.55 11.02 9.06
C ASP A 220 9.70 11.21 8.07
N SER A 221 9.37 11.55 6.83
CA SER A 221 10.36 11.72 5.77
C SER A 221 11.24 12.95 5.93
N GLY A 222 10.78 13.95 6.67
CA GLY A 222 11.56 15.15 6.98
C GLY A 222 12.44 15.01 8.21
N GLY A 223 12.10 14.08 9.11
CA GLY A 223 12.78 13.85 10.38
C GLY A 223 13.63 12.58 10.43
N ALA A 224 13.67 11.77 9.36
CA ALA A 224 14.34 10.46 9.31
C ALA A 224 13.96 9.58 10.52
N ARG A 225 12.67 9.40 10.75
CA ARG A 225 12.16 8.82 11.99
C ARG A 225 10.90 7.97 11.71
N LEU A 226 10.67 6.97 12.56
CA LEU A 226 9.38 6.29 12.68
C LEU A 226 8.68 6.73 13.95
N TYR A 227 7.37 6.85 13.89
CA TYR A 227 6.48 7.07 15.00
C TYR A 227 5.53 5.90 15.17
N ARG A 228 5.11 5.63 16.39
CA ARG A 228 3.98 4.77 16.71
C ARG A 228 3.05 5.53 17.65
N TYR A 229 1.78 5.56 17.28
CA TYR A 229 0.70 6.06 18.12
C TYR A 229 -0.16 4.90 18.61
N ASP A 230 -0.46 4.86 19.89
CA ASP A 230 -1.38 3.90 20.49
C ASP A 230 -2.69 4.61 20.83
N PRO A 231 -3.80 4.33 20.10
CA PRO A 231 -5.08 4.99 20.38
C PRO A 231 -5.66 4.63 21.75
N SER A 232 -5.31 3.48 22.34
CA SER A 232 -5.88 3.01 23.61
C SER A 232 -5.51 3.86 24.82
N ASP A 233 -4.33 4.47 24.79
CA ASP A 233 -3.81 5.32 25.85
C ASP A 233 -3.33 6.70 25.38
N ALA A 234 -3.55 7.00 24.10
CA ALA A 234 -3.13 8.22 23.43
C ALA A 234 -1.61 8.49 23.51
N SER A 235 -0.81 7.43 23.57
CA SER A 235 0.65 7.55 23.73
C SER A 235 1.39 7.54 22.38
N TRP A 236 2.50 8.27 22.34
CA TRP A 236 3.41 8.30 21.20
C TRP A 236 4.77 7.71 21.57
N GLN A 237 5.34 6.95 20.66
CA GLN A 237 6.71 6.50 20.69
C GLN A 237 7.41 6.83 19.38
N SER A 238 8.73 6.99 19.38
CA SER A 238 9.46 7.28 18.14
C SER A 238 10.88 6.68 18.15
N TRP A 239 11.35 6.35 16.95
CA TRP A 239 12.67 5.78 16.71
C TRP A 239 13.36 6.54 15.57
N PRO A 240 14.57 7.06 15.78
CA PRO A 240 15.36 7.61 14.69
C PRO A 240 15.79 6.49 13.75
N LEU A 241 15.83 6.75 12.45
CA LEU A 241 16.42 5.84 11.50
C LEU A 241 17.96 5.87 11.60
N PRO A 242 18.65 4.77 11.26
CA PRO A 242 20.12 4.71 11.31
C PRO A 242 20.80 5.78 10.44
N ASP A 243 20.21 6.08 9.28
CA ASP A 243 20.64 7.18 8.42
C ASP A 243 19.78 8.42 8.69
N SER A 244 20.39 9.46 9.23
CA SER A 244 19.73 10.74 9.51
C SER A 244 19.30 11.53 8.26
N GLN A 245 19.77 11.12 7.08
CA GLN A 245 19.35 11.67 5.79
C GLN A 245 18.28 10.82 5.10
N ALA A 246 17.85 9.72 5.72
CA ALA A 246 16.76 8.89 5.19
C ALA A 246 15.48 9.71 5.04
N ARG A 247 14.77 9.44 3.95
CA ARG A 247 13.48 10.05 3.65
C ARG A 247 12.45 8.96 3.42
N PRO A 248 11.98 8.29 4.49
CA PRO A 248 10.96 7.25 4.35
C PRO A 248 9.67 7.87 3.83
N ASP A 249 9.24 7.46 2.64
CA ASP A 249 8.06 8.00 1.98
C ASP A 249 6.83 7.10 2.18
N SER A 250 7.03 5.80 2.21
CA SER A 250 5.97 4.82 2.43
C SER A 250 6.30 3.92 3.63
N LEU A 251 5.28 3.26 4.15
CA LEU A 251 5.38 2.31 5.24
C LEU A 251 4.36 1.19 5.06
N ARG A 252 4.75 -0.03 5.42
CA ARG A 252 3.86 -1.18 5.47
C ARG A 252 4.07 -1.94 6.78
N VAL A 253 3.00 -2.43 7.36
CA VAL A 253 3.03 -3.37 8.48
C VAL A 253 2.58 -4.72 7.95
N ASP A 254 3.37 -5.75 8.18
CA ASP A 254 3.03 -7.11 7.71
C ASP A 254 2.22 -7.89 8.75
N ALA A 255 1.75 -9.09 8.38
CA ALA A 255 0.94 -9.94 9.25
C ALA A 255 1.66 -10.45 10.53
N MET A 256 2.95 -10.17 10.68
CA MET A 256 3.74 -10.44 11.89
C MET A 256 4.08 -9.14 12.64
N ASP A 257 3.37 -8.05 12.37
CA ASP A 257 3.58 -6.71 12.93
C ASP A 257 4.98 -6.14 12.70
N ARG A 258 5.66 -6.59 11.65
CA ARG A 258 6.94 -5.99 11.26
C ARG A 258 6.70 -4.79 10.38
N VAL A 259 7.42 -3.72 10.65
CA VAL A 259 7.35 -2.45 9.90
C VAL A 259 8.45 -2.44 8.84
N TRP A 260 8.04 -2.18 7.59
CA TRP A 260 8.89 -2.15 6.40
C TRP A 260 8.92 -0.76 5.78
#